data_60baefd32e7828987d8998cbb7f872f7
#
_entry.id   60baefd32e7828987d8998cbb7f872f7
#
_cell.length_a   1.000
_cell.length_b   1.000
_cell.length_c   1.000
_cell.angle_alpha   90.00
_cell.angle_beta   90.00
_cell.angle_gamma   90.00
#
_symmetry.space_group_name_H-M   'P 1'
#
loop_
_entity.id
_entity.type
_entity.pdbx_description
1 polymer ?
#
loop_
_entity_poly.entity_id
_entity_poly.type
_entity_poly.pdbx_seq_one_letter_code
_entity_poly.pdbx_strand_id
1 'polypeptide(L)'
;MDIYNFLNVLDIINTEKGETEFSKIRSAYGVYLERTGNFMVRGRVNSGEITPEQGIKLISLGRRLNKESIHITTRQDIQFHDISKEELKITAKELEELGFSIVGTGGNTIRNIVISPKSGY
;
A
#
# COMPACT_ATOMS: atom_id res chain seq x y z
N MET A 1 -5.79 -13.57 -4.49
CA MET A 1 -6.19 -12.22 -4.80
C MET A 1 -5.28 -11.64 -5.83
N ASP A 2 -5.86 -10.89 -6.74
CA ASP A 2 -5.14 -10.38 -7.89
C ASP A 2 -5.15 -8.86 -7.85
N ILE A 3 -3.98 -8.26 -7.96
CA ILE A 3 -3.89 -6.80 -7.97
C ILE A 3 -4.70 -6.20 -9.13
N TYR A 4 -4.81 -6.88 -10.24
CA TYR A 4 -5.57 -6.37 -11.38
C TYR A 4 -7.05 -6.21 -11.05
N ASN A 5 -7.59 -7.09 -10.24
CA ASN A 5 -8.98 -6.96 -9.80
C ASN A 5 -9.16 -5.67 -9.01
N PHE A 6 -8.22 -5.36 -8.13
CA PHE A 6 -8.26 -4.14 -7.35
C PHE A 6 -8.13 -2.91 -8.24
N LEU A 7 -7.21 -2.94 -9.19
CA LEU A 7 -7.03 -1.82 -10.11
C LEU A 7 -8.30 -1.57 -10.93
N ASN A 8 -8.98 -2.63 -11.33
CA ASN A 8 -10.24 -2.48 -12.07
C ASN A 8 -11.31 -1.82 -11.20
N VAL A 9 -11.35 -2.17 -9.93
CA VAL A 9 -12.29 -1.52 -9.01
C VAL A 9 -11.94 -0.06 -8.85
N LEU A 10 -10.66 0.27 -8.79
CA LEU A 10 -10.24 1.67 -8.69
C LEU A 10 -10.63 2.48 -9.92
N ASP A 11 -10.67 1.85 -11.08
CA ASP A 11 -11.07 2.55 -12.30
C ASP A 11 -12.52 3.05 -12.23
N ILE A 12 -13.35 2.38 -11.45
CA ILE A 12 -14.76 2.77 -11.33
C ILE A 12 -15.10 3.27 -9.93
N ILE A 13 -14.09 3.68 -9.18
CA ILE A 13 -14.28 4.05 -7.77
C ILE A 13 -15.24 5.22 -7.58
N ASN A 14 -15.40 6.07 -8.58
CA ASN A 14 -16.30 7.20 -8.48
C ASN A 14 -17.76 6.84 -8.80
N THR A 15 -18.03 5.60 -9.15
CA THR A 15 -19.39 5.12 -9.34
C THR A 15 -19.88 4.51 -8.04
N GLU A 16 -21.20 4.44 -7.88
CA GLU A 16 -21.77 3.85 -6.70
C GLU A 16 -21.35 2.40 -6.52
N LYS A 17 -21.35 1.64 -7.61
CA LYS A 17 -20.95 0.25 -7.56
C LYS A 17 -19.46 0.12 -7.22
N GLY A 18 -18.64 0.95 -7.82
CA GLY A 18 -17.21 0.92 -7.57
C GLY A 18 -16.87 1.26 -6.14
N GLU A 19 -17.53 2.25 -5.59
CA GLU A 19 -17.30 2.64 -4.21
C GLU A 19 -17.70 1.52 -3.24
N THR A 20 -18.80 0.86 -3.50
CA THR A 20 -19.24 -0.25 -2.68
C THR A 20 -18.25 -1.41 -2.71
N GLU A 21 -17.82 -1.77 -3.91
CA GLU A 21 -16.83 -2.85 -4.04
C GLU A 21 -15.51 -2.48 -3.38
N PHE A 22 -15.08 -1.24 -3.58
CA PHE A 22 -13.84 -0.76 -2.97
C PHE A 22 -13.88 -0.89 -1.45
N SER A 23 -14.98 -0.46 -0.85
CA SER A 23 -15.11 -0.53 0.60
C SER A 23 -15.02 -1.94 1.14
N LYS A 24 -15.47 -2.91 0.36
CA LYS A 24 -15.44 -4.31 0.78
C LYS A 24 -14.04 -4.92 0.72
N ILE A 25 -13.24 -4.52 -0.26
CA ILE A 25 -12.00 -5.23 -0.54
C ILE A 25 -10.74 -4.45 -0.17
N ARG A 26 -10.85 -3.17 0.13
CA ARG A 26 -9.67 -2.32 0.27
C ARG A 26 -8.66 -2.81 1.31
N SER A 27 -9.12 -3.29 2.44
CA SER A 27 -8.18 -3.71 3.49
C SER A 27 -7.38 -4.94 3.08
N ALA A 28 -7.98 -5.81 2.27
CA ALA A 28 -7.26 -6.97 1.76
C ALA A 28 -6.14 -6.57 0.80
N TYR A 29 -6.21 -5.36 0.27
CA TYR A 29 -5.18 -4.82 -0.62
C TYR A 29 -4.34 -3.75 0.06
N GLY A 30 -4.33 -3.73 1.38
CA GLY A 30 -3.44 -2.84 2.10
C GLY A 30 -3.85 -1.38 2.14
N VAL A 31 -5.11 -1.10 1.91
CA VAL A 31 -5.63 0.27 1.88
C VAL A 31 -6.56 0.48 3.07
N TYR A 32 -6.24 1.45 3.90
CA TYR A 32 -6.99 1.72 5.14
C TYR A 32 -7.47 3.16 5.17
N LEU A 33 -8.71 3.35 5.62
CA LEU A 33 -9.27 4.69 5.73
C LEU A 33 -8.69 5.40 6.94
N GLU A 34 -8.24 6.62 6.75
CA GLU A 34 -7.71 7.45 7.82
C GLU A 34 -8.74 8.49 8.27
N ARG A 35 -8.45 9.12 9.40
CA ARG A 35 -9.36 10.12 9.95
C ARG A 35 -9.56 11.33 9.05
N THR A 36 -8.60 11.61 8.21
CA THR A 36 -8.67 12.73 7.28
C THR A 36 -9.67 12.50 6.18
N GLY A 37 -10.13 11.26 6.02
CA GLY A 37 -10.98 10.90 4.89
C GLY A 37 -10.19 10.35 3.72
N ASN A 38 -8.88 10.47 3.77
CA ASN A 38 -8.00 9.88 2.78
C ASN A 38 -7.53 8.52 3.27
N PHE A 39 -6.57 7.93 2.58
CA PHE A 39 -6.20 6.54 2.81
C PHE A 39 -4.73 6.36 3.09
N MET A 40 -4.43 5.34 3.88
CA MET A 40 -3.07 4.84 4.02
C MET A 40 -2.93 3.63 3.11
N VAL A 41 -1.86 3.59 2.34
CA VAL A 41 -1.55 2.44 1.49
C VAL A 41 -0.30 1.78 2.04
N ARG A 42 -0.37 0.48 2.27
CA ARG A 42 0.74 -0.26 2.84
C ARG A 42 1.20 -1.36 1.88
N GLY A 43 2.49 -1.39 1.64
CA GLY A 43 3.10 -2.45 0.86
C GLY A 43 4.12 -3.20 1.68
N ARG A 44 4.30 -4.46 1.38
CA ARG A 44 5.25 -5.31 2.07
C ARG A 44 6.49 -5.53 1.24
N VAL A 45 7.63 -5.47 1.91
CA VAL A 45 8.90 -5.78 1.27
C VAL A 45 9.05 -7.30 1.21
N ASN A 46 8.92 -7.85 0.01
CA ASN A 46 8.90 -9.30 -0.14
C ASN A 46 10.23 -9.96 0.18
N SER A 47 11.32 -9.31 -0.13
CA SER A 47 12.63 -9.89 0.05
C SER A 47 13.23 -9.63 1.42
N GLY A 48 12.55 -8.87 2.23
CA GLY A 48 13.07 -8.51 3.54
C GLY A 48 14.03 -7.34 3.53
N GLU A 49 14.46 -6.89 2.37
CA GLU A 49 15.36 -5.76 2.23
C GLU A 49 14.95 -4.87 1.08
N ILE A 50 15.14 -3.57 1.26
CA ILE A 50 14.88 -2.61 0.22
C ILE A 50 16.20 -2.33 -0.48
N THR A 51 16.25 -2.54 -1.79
CA THR A 51 17.45 -2.23 -2.54
C THR A 51 17.59 -0.73 -2.71
N PRO A 52 18.81 -0.22 -2.95
CA PRO A 52 18.98 1.21 -3.22
C PRO A 52 18.13 1.70 -4.38
N GLU A 53 18.00 0.88 -5.42
CA GLU A 53 17.16 1.24 -6.56
C GLU A 53 15.70 1.39 -6.18
N GLN A 54 15.19 0.46 -5.38
CA GLN A 54 13.83 0.56 -4.88
C GLN A 54 13.64 1.80 -4.02
N GLY A 55 14.63 2.11 -3.19
CA GLY A 55 14.58 3.29 -2.34
C GLY A 55 14.48 4.58 -3.16
N ILE A 56 15.26 4.68 -4.22
CA ILE A 56 15.23 5.85 -5.09
C ILE A 56 13.86 5.99 -5.74
N LYS A 57 13.30 4.88 -6.21
CA LYS A 57 12.00 4.90 -6.86
C LYS A 57 10.87 5.22 -5.88
N LEU A 58 11.00 4.76 -4.64
CA LEU A 58 10.04 5.12 -3.60
C LEU A 58 10.05 6.62 -3.33
N ILE A 59 11.23 7.20 -3.25
CA ILE A 59 11.35 8.64 -3.04
C ILE A 59 10.74 9.40 -4.20
N SER A 60 11.00 8.94 -5.41
CA SER A 60 10.41 9.54 -6.59
C SER A 60 8.88 9.49 -6.56
N LEU A 61 8.34 8.36 -6.16
CA LEU A 61 6.89 8.22 -6.02
C LEU A 61 6.34 9.18 -4.97
N GLY A 62 7.00 9.25 -3.82
CA GLY A 62 6.60 10.16 -2.76
C GLY A 62 6.57 11.60 -3.22
N ARG A 63 7.55 12.00 -4.01
CA ARG A 63 7.59 13.35 -4.56
C ARG A 63 6.45 13.61 -5.52
N ARG A 64 6.14 12.64 -6.38
CA ARG A 64 5.01 12.78 -7.30
C ARG A 64 3.68 12.90 -6.57
N LEU A 65 3.57 12.24 -5.43
CA LEU A 65 2.38 12.30 -4.60
C LEU A 65 2.41 13.47 -3.63
N ASN A 66 3.47 14.26 -3.68
CA ASN A 66 3.62 15.44 -2.83
C ASN A 66 3.63 15.09 -1.34
N LYS A 67 4.30 13.99 -1.02
CA LYS A 67 4.43 13.56 0.37
C LYS A 67 5.78 13.94 0.92
N GLU A 68 5.80 14.40 2.16
CA GLU A 68 7.04 14.81 2.81
C GLU A 68 7.82 13.63 3.36
N SER A 69 7.13 12.55 3.68
CA SER A 69 7.78 11.40 4.27
C SER A 69 7.09 10.12 3.85
N ILE A 70 7.85 9.05 3.90
CA ILE A 70 7.38 7.70 3.66
C ILE A 70 7.74 6.92 4.90
N HIS A 71 6.78 6.24 5.48
CA HIS A 71 7.03 5.48 6.69
C HIS A 71 7.50 4.08 6.35
N ILE A 72 8.58 3.66 6.99
CA ILE A 72 9.06 2.29 6.87
C ILE A 72 9.04 1.71 8.27
N THR A 73 8.26 0.67 8.46
CA THR A 73 8.13 0.09 9.79
C THR A 73 9.28 -0.87 10.07
N THR A 74 9.41 -1.29 11.31
CA THR A 74 10.43 -2.25 11.69
C THR A 74 10.21 -3.60 11.05
N ARG A 75 9.01 -3.86 10.54
CA ARG A 75 8.74 -5.07 9.78
C ARG A 75 9.00 -4.91 8.31
N GLN A 76 9.51 -3.73 7.94
CA GLN A 76 9.82 -3.42 6.56
C GLN A 76 8.57 -3.32 5.69
N ASP A 77 7.48 -2.84 6.27
CA ASP A 77 6.32 -2.41 5.51
C ASP A 77 6.53 -0.97 5.11
N ILE A 78 6.12 -0.65 3.91
CA ILE A 78 6.16 0.72 3.41
C ILE A 78 4.78 1.29 3.54
N GLN A 79 4.67 2.48 4.13
CA GLN A 79 3.37 3.11 4.32
C GLN A 79 3.35 4.50 3.73
N PHE A 80 2.37 4.75 2.89
CA PHE A 80 2.07 6.08 2.40
C PHE A 80 0.79 6.54 3.05
N HIS A 81 0.82 7.70 3.68
CA HIS A 81 -0.34 8.26 4.36
C HIS A 81 -0.99 9.34 3.54
N ASP A 82 -2.25 9.61 3.85
CA ASP A 82 -2.99 10.73 3.26
C ASP A 82 -3.06 10.66 1.74
N ILE A 83 -3.35 9.47 1.23
CA ILE A 83 -3.50 9.23 -0.21
C ILE A 83 -4.96 9.45 -0.58
N SER A 84 -5.21 10.31 -1.55
CA SER A 84 -6.57 10.57 -2.01
C SER A 84 -7.05 9.42 -2.89
N LYS A 85 -8.38 9.37 -3.11
CA LYS A 85 -8.96 8.37 -4.01
C LYS A 85 -8.30 8.41 -5.39
N GLU A 86 -8.03 9.60 -5.87
CA GLU A 86 -7.45 9.77 -7.20
C GLU A 86 -6.03 9.26 -7.29
N GLU A 87 -5.33 9.24 -6.16
CA GLU A 87 -3.95 8.78 -6.12
C GLU A 87 -3.80 7.30 -5.83
N LEU A 88 -4.89 6.64 -5.44
CA LEU A 88 -4.82 5.23 -5.04
C LEU A 88 -4.31 4.33 -6.16
N LYS A 89 -4.78 4.55 -7.38
CA LYS A 89 -4.40 3.68 -8.47
C LYS A 89 -2.91 3.75 -8.77
N ILE A 90 -2.38 4.97 -8.85
CA ILE A 90 -0.96 5.11 -9.15
C ILE A 90 -0.11 4.58 -8.01
N THR A 91 -0.53 4.81 -6.77
CA THR A 91 0.22 4.33 -5.62
C THR A 91 0.25 2.81 -5.59
N ALA A 92 -0.89 2.18 -5.74
CA ALA A 92 -0.97 0.72 -5.73
C ALA A 92 -0.17 0.10 -6.87
N LYS A 93 -0.32 0.64 -8.06
CA LYS A 93 0.35 0.12 -9.23
C LYS A 93 1.86 0.25 -9.11
N GLU A 94 2.34 1.42 -8.68
CA GLU A 94 3.77 1.65 -8.56
C GLU A 94 4.41 0.79 -7.49
N LEU A 95 3.73 0.63 -6.36
CA LEU A 95 4.27 -0.23 -5.31
C LEU A 95 4.38 -1.68 -5.78
N GLU A 96 3.37 -2.14 -6.49
CA GLU A 96 3.39 -3.50 -7.02
C GLU A 96 4.54 -3.68 -8.02
N GLU A 97 4.73 -2.71 -8.89
CA GLU A 97 5.80 -2.77 -9.89
C GLU A 97 7.19 -2.71 -9.28
N LEU A 98 7.31 -2.09 -8.12
CA LEU A 98 8.58 -2.02 -7.42
C LEU A 98 8.89 -3.29 -6.63
N GLY A 99 7.94 -4.21 -6.56
CA GLY A 99 8.13 -5.44 -5.82
C GLY A 99 7.65 -5.38 -4.39
N PHE A 100 6.86 -4.38 -4.04
CA PHE A 100 6.25 -4.29 -2.72
C PHE A 100 4.82 -4.74 -2.84
N SER A 101 4.53 -5.90 -2.30
CA SER A 101 3.20 -6.47 -2.43
C SER A 101 2.21 -5.77 -1.51
N ILE A 102 1.11 -5.28 -2.07
CA ILE A 102 0.03 -4.75 -1.27
C ILE A 102 -1.04 -5.81 -1.02
N VAL A 103 -1.08 -6.82 -1.85
CA VAL A 103 -2.06 -7.90 -1.71
C VAL A 103 -1.74 -8.72 -0.48
N GLY A 104 -2.73 -8.90 0.37
CA GLY A 104 -2.56 -9.69 1.57
C GLY A 104 -1.88 -9.00 2.72
N THR A 105 -1.62 -7.70 2.63
CA THR A 105 -0.99 -6.97 3.72
C THR A 105 -1.98 -6.61 4.82
N GLY A 106 -3.27 -6.61 4.50
CA GLY A 106 -4.30 -6.32 5.48
C GLY A 106 -5.00 -7.58 5.93
N GLY A 107 -6.04 -7.42 6.72
CA GLY A 107 -6.85 -8.52 7.14
C GLY A 107 -6.09 -9.55 7.94
N ASN A 108 -5.95 -10.70 7.38
CA ASN A 108 -5.40 -11.85 8.10
C ASN A 108 -3.90 -11.98 8.08
N THR A 109 -3.20 -10.91 7.96
CA THR A 109 -1.76 -11.01 7.87
C THR A 109 -1.10 -11.15 9.23
N ILE A 110 -1.77 -11.76 10.10
CA ILE A 110 -1.28 -11.95 11.44
C ILE A 110 0.04 -12.62 11.51
N ARG A 111 0.25 -13.53 10.62
CA ARG A 111 1.49 -14.28 10.65
C ARG A 111 2.71 -13.43 10.57
N ASN A 112 2.56 -12.29 10.00
CA ASN A 112 3.70 -11.41 9.88
C ASN A 112 4.16 -10.88 11.19
N ILE A 113 3.26 -10.90 12.13
CA ILE A 113 3.57 -10.44 13.45
C ILE A 113 4.54 -11.34 14.12
N VAL A 114 4.50 -12.58 13.71
CA VAL A 114 5.34 -13.58 14.30
C VAL A 114 6.78 -13.27 14.14
N ILE A 115 7.10 -12.61 13.08
CA ILE A 115 8.47 -12.26 12.86
C ILE A 115 8.83 -11.27 13.90
N SER A 116 9.65 -11.70 14.80
CA SER A 116 10.00 -10.83 15.86
C SER A 116 10.83 -9.69 15.34
N PRO A 117 10.36 -8.50 15.48
CA PRO A 117 11.13 -7.35 15.06
C PRO A 117 12.41 -7.27 15.82
N LYS A 118 12.41 -7.84 16.98
CA LYS A 118 13.58 -7.75 17.80
C LYS A 118 14.70 -8.60 17.32
N SER A 119 14.40 -9.53 16.47
CA SER A 119 15.45 -10.38 15.94
C SER A 119 16.50 -9.59 15.22
N GLY A 120 16.15 -8.49 14.68
CA GLY A 120 17.07 -7.69 13.93
C GLY A 120 17.40 -6.37 14.58
N TYR A 121 16.97 -6.20 15.78
CA TYR A 121 17.10 -4.87 16.34
C TYR A 121 17.71 -4.85 17.68
#